data_e0a003d38f7ead3353c6c7bcfc49066e
#
_entry.id   e0a003d38f7ead3353c6c7bcfc49066e
#
_cell.length_a   1.000
_cell.length_b   1.000
_cell.length_c   1.000
_cell.angle_alpha   90.00
_cell.angle_beta   90.00
_cell.angle_gamma   90.00
#
_symmetry.space_group_name_H-M   'P 1'
#
loop_
_entity.id
_entity.type
_entity.pdbx_description
1 polymer ?
#
loop_
_entity_poly.entity_id
_entity_poly.type
_entity_poly.pdbx_seq_one_letter_code
_entity_poly.pdbx_strand_id
1 'polypeptide(L)'
;MAEKWLGQYSGRIELVNDVFSNLEKYVDEVNGVVFDLGVSSMQLDQANRGFSFLKEGPLDMRMSHTGPTAADLVNFASEKILSNILYFFGEERASRRIAKAITARRKQAIFETTTDLAKLIESVLPRSKPGHSHPATRSFQALRIAVNKEYEELFNGLFSAEKVLSSDGYLAVVTFHSIEDRIVKRFIQARTGKLYSTNRYLPESDVLPIQFTKITRKAVKPAASEISTNFRARSAKLRIAKRTNFKPGKNLTFDDLSVPIVEEY
;
A
#
# COMPACT_ATOMS: atom_id res chain seq x y z
N MET A 1 10.30 -12.54 -15.78
CA MET A 1 9.18 -12.45 -16.77
C MET A 1 9.21 -11.13 -17.52
N ALA A 2 9.46 -10.02 -16.87
CA ALA A 2 9.66 -8.71 -17.53
C ALA A 2 10.78 -8.76 -18.58
N GLU A 3 11.88 -9.46 -18.31
CA GLU A 3 13.02 -9.62 -19.23
C GLU A 3 12.63 -10.16 -20.61
N LYS A 4 11.57 -10.99 -20.72
CA LYS A 4 11.17 -11.61 -21.99
C LYS A 4 10.67 -10.63 -23.04
N TRP A 5 10.14 -9.48 -22.64
CA TRP A 5 9.64 -8.46 -23.58
C TRP A 5 10.45 -7.17 -23.58
N LEU A 6 11.45 -7.06 -22.69
CA LEU A 6 12.41 -5.94 -22.70
C LEU A 6 13.13 -5.79 -24.05
N GLY A 7 13.43 -6.91 -24.73
CA GLY A 7 14.07 -6.87 -26.03
C GLY A 7 13.33 -6.02 -27.09
N GLN A 8 12.01 -5.87 -26.98
CA GLN A 8 11.21 -5.03 -27.87
C GLN A 8 11.41 -3.53 -27.61
N TYR A 9 11.97 -3.17 -26.44
CA TYR A 9 12.18 -1.79 -25.98
C TYR A 9 13.65 -1.50 -25.69
N SER A 10 14.57 -2.21 -26.37
CA SER A 10 16.02 -2.09 -26.16
C SER A 10 16.48 -0.62 -26.13
N GLY A 11 17.26 -0.27 -25.13
CA GLY A 11 17.76 1.09 -24.91
C GLY A 11 16.74 2.12 -24.41
N ARG A 12 15.46 1.72 -24.20
CA ARG A 12 14.39 2.60 -23.72
C ARG A 12 13.89 2.27 -22.31
N ILE A 13 14.20 1.07 -21.84
CA ILE A 13 13.76 0.55 -20.53
C ILE A 13 14.97 -0.02 -19.81
N GLU A 14 15.14 0.39 -18.58
CA GLU A 14 16.04 -0.21 -17.60
C GLU A 14 15.20 -0.87 -16.50
N LEU A 15 15.54 -2.13 -16.16
CA LEU A 15 14.85 -2.89 -15.12
C LEU A 15 15.72 -2.95 -13.87
N VAL A 16 15.23 -2.38 -12.79
CA VAL A 16 15.88 -2.40 -11.48
C VAL A 16 15.09 -3.29 -10.54
N ASN A 17 15.76 -4.25 -9.90
CA ASN A 17 15.14 -5.13 -8.90
C ASN A 17 15.45 -4.63 -7.49
N ASP A 18 14.69 -3.61 -7.06
CA ASP A 18 14.80 -3.04 -5.72
C ASP A 18 13.42 -2.52 -5.26
N VAL A 19 13.33 -2.05 -4.04
CA VAL A 19 12.14 -1.36 -3.53
C VAL A 19 12.05 0.05 -4.10
N PHE A 20 10.84 0.51 -4.41
CA PHE A 20 10.66 1.81 -5.08
C PHE A 20 11.01 3.01 -4.18
N SER A 21 11.10 2.83 -2.87
CA SER A 21 11.61 3.87 -1.95
C SER A 21 13.09 4.22 -2.21
N ASN A 22 13.83 3.32 -2.86
CA ASN A 22 15.23 3.52 -3.25
C ASN A 22 15.41 4.23 -4.61
N LEU A 23 14.35 4.77 -5.21
CA LEU A 23 14.37 5.40 -6.54
C LEU A 23 15.53 6.40 -6.71
N GLU A 24 15.83 7.20 -5.70
CA GLU A 24 16.92 8.19 -5.71
C GLU A 24 18.33 7.59 -5.85
N LYS A 25 18.51 6.27 -5.71
CA LYS A 25 19.80 5.60 -5.94
C LYS A 25 20.05 5.31 -7.41
N TYR A 26 19.04 5.33 -8.24
CA TYR A 26 19.07 4.88 -9.64
C TYR A 26 18.90 5.99 -10.64
N VAL A 27 18.28 7.10 -10.22
CA VAL A 27 18.04 8.26 -11.08
C VAL A 27 18.25 9.56 -10.31
N ASP A 28 18.91 10.52 -10.95
CA ASP A 28 19.14 11.85 -10.37
C ASP A 28 17.97 12.79 -10.64
N GLU A 29 17.46 12.78 -11.89
CA GLU A 29 16.34 13.65 -12.29
C GLU A 29 15.47 12.97 -13.35
N VAL A 30 14.14 13.04 -13.18
CA VAL A 30 13.15 12.45 -14.09
C VAL A 30 11.96 13.41 -14.31
N ASN A 31 11.34 13.34 -15.48
CA ASN A 31 10.16 14.15 -15.82
C ASN A 31 8.84 13.58 -15.28
N GLY A 32 8.83 12.34 -14.81
CA GLY A 32 7.64 11.72 -14.25
C GLY A 32 7.97 10.50 -13.41
N VAL A 33 7.20 10.33 -12.32
CA VAL A 33 7.21 9.13 -11.48
C VAL A 33 5.80 8.59 -11.42
N VAL A 34 5.66 7.29 -11.70
CA VAL A 34 4.39 6.58 -11.60
C VAL A 34 4.53 5.45 -10.59
N PHE A 35 3.72 5.48 -9.55
CA PHE A 35 3.57 4.37 -8.60
C PHE A 35 2.26 3.65 -8.88
N ASP A 36 2.34 2.36 -9.22
CA ASP A 36 1.21 1.45 -9.29
C ASP A 36 1.32 0.49 -8.10
N LEU A 37 0.61 0.84 -7.01
CA LEU A 37 0.81 0.21 -5.70
C LEU A 37 0.13 -1.15 -5.60
N GLY A 38 0.58 -1.93 -4.62
CA GLY A 38 0.02 -3.23 -4.28
C GLY A 38 0.69 -4.39 -5.02
N VAL A 39 -0.09 -5.43 -5.30
CA VAL A 39 0.40 -6.68 -5.90
C VAL A 39 -0.05 -6.85 -7.33
N SER A 40 0.82 -7.44 -8.15
CA SER A 40 0.47 -7.77 -9.54
C SER A 40 -0.56 -8.90 -9.61
N SER A 41 -1.31 -8.96 -10.72
CA SER A 41 -2.23 -10.07 -10.98
C SER A 41 -1.53 -11.42 -10.95
N MET A 42 -0.28 -11.50 -11.42
CA MET A 42 0.50 -12.74 -11.40
C MET A 42 0.78 -13.23 -9.96
N GLN A 43 1.09 -12.33 -9.03
CA GLN A 43 1.31 -12.70 -7.63
C GLN A 43 0.04 -13.25 -6.99
N LEU A 44 -1.13 -12.70 -7.33
CA LEU A 44 -2.42 -13.20 -6.85
C LEU A 44 -2.83 -14.55 -7.48
N ASP A 45 -2.45 -14.78 -8.73
CA ASP A 45 -2.82 -16.00 -9.47
C ASP A 45 -1.91 -17.20 -9.16
N GLN A 46 -0.70 -16.94 -8.65
CA GLN A 46 0.27 -17.96 -8.22
C GLN A 46 0.03 -18.38 -6.78
N ALA A 47 -0.60 -19.55 -6.59
CA ALA A 47 -0.93 -20.07 -5.26
C ALA A 47 0.29 -20.22 -4.35
N ASN A 48 1.46 -20.60 -4.92
CA ASN A 48 2.72 -20.78 -4.18
C ASN A 48 3.31 -19.48 -3.59
N ARG A 49 2.76 -18.31 -3.95
CA ARG A 49 3.18 -17.02 -3.40
C ARG A 49 2.37 -16.61 -2.16
N GLY A 50 1.25 -17.28 -1.87
CA GLY A 50 0.45 -17.07 -0.66
C GLY A 50 -0.35 -15.77 -0.59
N PHE A 51 -0.45 -14.97 -1.66
CA PHE A 51 -1.20 -13.72 -1.66
C PHE A 51 -2.72 -13.90 -1.74
N SER A 52 -3.18 -15.09 -2.15
CA SER A 52 -4.60 -15.40 -2.32
C SER A 52 -4.97 -16.64 -1.51
N PHE A 53 -6.19 -16.65 -0.99
CA PHE A 53 -6.79 -17.80 -0.32
C PHE A 53 -7.83 -18.53 -1.20
N LEU A 54 -8.00 -18.11 -2.45
CA LEU A 54 -8.90 -18.77 -3.39
C LEU A 54 -8.38 -20.15 -3.82
N LYS A 55 -7.06 -20.34 -3.77
CA LYS A 55 -6.38 -21.61 -3.97
C LYS A 55 -5.48 -21.84 -2.77
N GLU A 56 -5.32 -23.10 -2.40
CA GLU A 56 -4.40 -23.47 -1.32
C GLU A 56 -2.95 -23.18 -1.75
N GLY A 57 -2.22 -22.55 -0.86
CA GLY A 57 -0.80 -22.24 -1.01
C GLY A 57 -0.17 -21.98 0.35
N PRO A 58 1.17 -21.90 0.42
CA PRO A 58 1.88 -21.55 1.64
C PRO A 58 1.47 -20.15 2.11
N LEU A 59 1.43 -19.94 3.41
CA LEU A 59 1.11 -18.64 4.01
C LEU A 59 2.37 -17.74 4.00
N ASP A 60 2.86 -17.38 2.80
CA ASP A 60 4.10 -16.61 2.60
C ASP A 60 3.83 -15.10 2.53
N MET A 61 3.18 -14.61 1.48
CA MET A 61 2.83 -13.20 1.20
C MET A 61 4.02 -12.25 0.99
N ARG A 62 5.28 -12.70 0.96
CA ARG A 62 6.43 -11.82 0.71
C ARG A 62 6.49 -11.40 -0.76
N MET A 63 6.69 -10.12 -1.01
CA MET A 63 7.03 -9.61 -2.36
C MET A 63 8.47 -9.95 -2.72
N SER A 64 9.39 -9.80 -1.76
CA SER A 64 10.77 -10.27 -1.80
C SER A 64 10.84 -11.77 -1.46
N HIS A 65 12.04 -12.37 -1.57
CA HIS A 65 12.28 -13.74 -1.13
C HIS A 65 12.95 -13.83 0.26
N THR A 66 13.10 -12.69 0.95
CA THR A 66 13.77 -12.56 2.24
C THR A 66 12.83 -11.98 3.31
N GLY A 67 13.18 -12.15 4.56
CA GLY A 67 12.41 -11.65 5.70
C GLY A 67 11.30 -12.62 6.19
N PRO A 68 10.54 -12.22 7.21
CA PRO A 68 9.48 -13.03 7.80
C PRO A 68 8.30 -13.22 6.83
N THR A 69 7.70 -14.39 6.89
CA THR A 69 6.50 -14.75 6.13
C THR A 69 5.23 -14.36 6.90
N ALA A 70 4.08 -14.41 6.22
CA ALA A 70 2.79 -14.27 6.92
C ALA A 70 2.55 -15.42 7.90
N ALA A 71 3.09 -16.62 7.64
CA ALA A 71 3.05 -17.74 8.59
C ALA A 71 3.83 -17.41 9.87
N ASP A 72 5.03 -16.83 9.75
CA ASP A 72 5.80 -16.41 10.92
C ASP A 72 5.02 -15.41 11.76
N LEU A 73 4.45 -14.39 11.10
CA LEU A 73 3.65 -13.38 11.76
C LEU A 73 2.43 -13.98 12.50
N VAL A 74 1.67 -14.86 11.83
CA VAL A 74 0.46 -15.48 12.38
C VAL A 74 0.80 -16.43 13.52
N ASN A 75 1.90 -17.17 13.41
CA ASN A 75 2.26 -18.18 14.40
C ASN A 75 3.01 -17.63 15.62
N PHE A 76 3.77 -16.52 15.47
CA PHE A 76 4.67 -16.07 16.53
C PHE A 76 4.32 -14.70 17.11
N ALA A 77 3.66 -13.79 16.39
CA ALA A 77 3.31 -12.49 16.92
C ALA A 77 2.32 -12.59 18.10
N SER A 78 2.40 -11.64 19.04
CA SER A 78 1.45 -11.58 20.16
C SER A 78 0.02 -11.30 19.69
N GLU A 79 -0.98 -11.67 20.50
CA GLU A 79 -2.39 -11.38 20.20
C GLU A 79 -2.62 -9.87 20.00
N LYS A 80 -1.95 -9.04 20.82
CA LYS A 80 -2.02 -7.57 20.71
C LYS A 80 -1.50 -7.09 19.35
N ILE A 81 -0.33 -7.56 18.92
CA ILE A 81 0.28 -7.21 17.64
C ILE A 81 -0.61 -7.65 16.48
N LEU A 82 -1.07 -8.91 16.47
CA LEU A 82 -1.99 -9.39 15.44
C LEU A 82 -3.27 -8.56 15.36
N SER A 83 -3.86 -8.25 16.53
CA SER A 83 -5.06 -7.40 16.58
C SER A 83 -4.80 -6.01 16.01
N ASN A 84 -3.66 -5.41 16.33
CA ASN A 84 -3.29 -4.08 15.83
C ASN A 84 -3.05 -4.10 14.31
N ILE A 85 -2.33 -5.09 13.79
CA ILE A 85 -2.14 -5.25 12.34
C ILE A 85 -3.48 -5.35 11.63
N LEU A 86 -4.36 -6.25 12.08
CA LEU A 86 -5.68 -6.44 11.46
C LEU A 86 -6.53 -5.17 11.51
N TYR A 87 -6.47 -4.42 12.61
CA TYR A 87 -7.24 -3.19 12.80
C TYR A 87 -6.68 -2.02 11.98
N PHE A 88 -5.40 -1.73 12.16
CA PHE A 88 -4.79 -0.53 11.56
C PHE A 88 -4.46 -0.70 10.07
N PHE A 89 -4.07 -1.88 9.62
CA PHE A 89 -3.70 -2.12 8.22
C PHE A 89 -4.85 -2.66 7.38
N GLY A 90 -5.77 -3.42 7.99
CA GLY A 90 -6.90 -4.01 7.29
C GLY A 90 -8.24 -3.27 7.49
N GLU A 91 -8.30 -2.27 8.38
CA GLU A 91 -9.55 -1.66 8.82
C GLU A 91 -10.57 -2.74 9.29
N GLU A 92 -10.05 -3.85 9.88
CA GLU A 92 -10.88 -4.98 10.32
C GLU A 92 -11.44 -4.72 11.73
N ARG A 93 -12.73 -4.50 11.82
CA ARG A 93 -13.40 -4.18 13.09
C ARG A 93 -13.43 -5.33 14.07
N ALA A 94 -13.40 -6.57 13.57
CA ALA A 94 -13.38 -7.78 14.39
C ALA A 94 -11.96 -8.24 14.75
N SER A 95 -10.95 -7.40 14.57
CA SER A 95 -9.53 -7.69 14.71
C SER A 95 -9.17 -8.43 16.00
N ARG A 96 -9.69 -7.98 17.16
CA ARG A 96 -9.46 -8.63 18.47
C ARG A 96 -10.00 -10.06 18.51
N ARG A 97 -11.20 -10.28 17.93
CA ARG A 97 -11.83 -11.61 17.91
C ARG A 97 -11.07 -12.56 17.01
N ILE A 98 -10.61 -12.07 15.85
CA ILE A 98 -9.79 -12.85 14.92
C ILE A 98 -8.43 -13.16 15.55
N ALA A 99 -7.72 -12.18 16.12
CA ALA A 99 -6.44 -12.38 16.78
C ALA A 99 -6.54 -13.41 17.91
N LYS A 100 -7.56 -13.33 18.76
CA LYS A 100 -7.83 -14.31 19.82
C LYS A 100 -8.05 -15.72 19.27
N ALA A 101 -8.80 -15.86 18.17
CA ALA A 101 -9.03 -17.15 17.53
C ALA A 101 -7.75 -17.73 16.95
N ILE A 102 -6.92 -16.91 16.28
CA ILE A 102 -5.61 -17.30 15.75
C ILE A 102 -4.72 -17.80 16.89
N THR A 103 -4.57 -17.02 17.97
CA THR A 103 -3.69 -17.39 19.10
C THR A 103 -4.18 -18.59 19.88
N ALA A 104 -5.47 -18.84 19.94
CA ALA A 104 -6.02 -20.07 20.52
C ALA A 104 -5.73 -21.29 19.63
N ARG A 105 -6.01 -21.19 18.33
CA ARG A 105 -5.90 -22.29 17.37
C ARG A 105 -4.43 -22.72 17.16
N ARG A 106 -3.47 -21.79 17.05
CA ARG A 106 -2.04 -22.10 16.83
C ARG A 106 -1.40 -22.91 17.98
N LYS A 107 -2.00 -22.91 19.18
CA LYS A 107 -1.55 -23.78 20.30
C LYS A 107 -1.77 -25.26 20.03
N GLN A 108 -2.70 -25.59 19.12
CA GLN A 108 -3.02 -26.97 18.75
C GLN A 108 -2.23 -27.41 17.50
N ALA A 109 -2.16 -26.52 16.51
CA ALA A 109 -1.38 -26.72 15.29
C ALA A 109 -1.03 -25.36 14.67
N ILE A 110 0.16 -25.22 14.10
CA ILE A 110 0.60 -24.00 13.40
C ILE A 110 -0.19 -23.80 12.11
N PHE A 111 -0.24 -22.55 11.64
CA PHE A 111 -0.79 -22.22 10.32
C PHE A 111 0.30 -22.34 9.26
N GLU A 112 0.04 -23.14 8.24
CA GLU A 112 0.96 -23.35 7.12
C GLU A 112 0.36 -22.86 5.80
N THR A 113 -0.96 -22.94 5.64
CA THR A 113 -1.63 -22.63 4.37
C THR A 113 -2.57 -21.45 4.45
N THR A 114 -2.76 -20.79 3.31
CA THR A 114 -3.69 -19.67 3.15
C THR A 114 -5.14 -20.08 3.43
N THR A 115 -5.53 -21.30 3.00
CA THR A 115 -6.90 -21.81 3.17
C THR A 115 -7.21 -22.15 4.62
N ASP A 116 -6.23 -22.64 5.40
CA ASP A 116 -6.42 -22.92 6.83
C ASP A 116 -6.72 -21.63 7.60
N LEU A 117 -5.91 -20.59 7.38
CA LEU A 117 -6.15 -19.28 7.99
C LEU A 117 -7.48 -18.67 7.54
N ALA A 118 -7.82 -18.74 6.25
CA ALA A 118 -9.07 -18.19 5.73
C ALA A 118 -10.30 -18.87 6.35
N LYS A 119 -10.29 -20.21 6.49
CA LYS A 119 -11.36 -20.98 7.15
C LYS A 119 -11.54 -20.56 8.61
N LEU A 120 -10.43 -20.35 9.36
CA LEU A 120 -10.54 -19.86 10.73
C LEU A 120 -11.22 -18.49 10.76
N ILE A 121 -10.76 -17.54 9.91
CA ILE A 121 -11.33 -16.21 9.88
C ILE A 121 -12.82 -16.25 9.52
N GLU A 122 -13.23 -17.08 8.56
CA GLU A 122 -14.64 -17.29 8.21
C GLU A 122 -15.47 -17.81 9.38
N SER A 123 -14.92 -18.73 10.18
CA SER A 123 -15.63 -19.27 11.35
C SER A 123 -15.89 -18.23 12.44
N VAL A 124 -15.04 -17.22 12.49
CA VAL A 124 -15.12 -16.11 13.47
C VAL A 124 -16.05 -14.99 13.02
N LEU A 125 -16.14 -14.75 11.71
CA LEU A 125 -16.88 -13.63 11.14
C LEU A 125 -18.29 -14.05 10.68
N PRO A 126 -19.26 -13.10 10.65
CA PRO A 126 -20.53 -13.35 10.00
C PRO A 126 -20.33 -13.68 8.52
N ARG A 127 -21.20 -14.52 7.97
CA ARG A 127 -21.22 -14.81 6.53
C ARG A 127 -21.39 -13.52 5.72
N SER A 128 -20.59 -13.36 4.69
CA SER A 128 -20.75 -12.25 3.76
C SER A 128 -22.06 -12.38 2.99
N LYS A 129 -22.73 -11.24 2.78
CA LYS A 129 -23.89 -11.19 1.87
C LYS A 129 -23.40 -11.41 0.43
N PRO A 130 -24.22 -11.99 -0.46
CA PRO A 130 -23.88 -12.09 -1.88
C PRO A 130 -23.44 -10.73 -2.45
N GLY A 131 -22.39 -10.72 -3.27
CA GLY A 131 -21.84 -9.50 -3.86
C GLY A 131 -20.85 -8.71 -2.98
N HIS A 132 -20.66 -9.10 -1.72
CA HIS A 132 -19.64 -8.51 -0.85
C HIS A 132 -18.31 -9.27 -0.93
N SER A 133 -17.23 -8.60 -0.54
CA SER A 133 -15.91 -9.21 -0.43
C SER A 133 -15.91 -10.35 0.59
N HIS A 134 -15.09 -11.36 0.34
CA HIS A 134 -14.90 -12.47 1.26
C HIS A 134 -14.47 -11.99 2.65
N PRO A 135 -14.93 -12.61 3.76
CA PRO A 135 -14.62 -12.17 5.11
C PRO A 135 -13.12 -12.05 5.40
N ALA A 136 -12.31 -12.97 4.89
CA ALA A 136 -10.85 -12.97 5.09
C ALA A 136 -10.11 -11.88 4.31
N THR A 137 -10.73 -11.18 3.35
CA THR A 137 -10.04 -10.24 2.44
C THR A 137 -9.27 -9.16 3.20
N ARG A 138 -9.89 -8.52 4.21
CA ARG A 138 -9.24 -7.46 5.00
C ARG A 138 -8.09 -7.98 5.84
N SER A 139 -8.24 -9.18 6.41
CA SER A 139 -7.20 -9.80 7.21
C SER A 139 -5.99 -10.17 6.36
N PHE A 140 -6.21 -10.73 5.17
CA PHE A 140 -5.13 -11.05 4.23
C PHE A 140 -4.43 -9.79 3.72
N GLN A 141 -5.18 -8.73 3.42
CA GLN A 141 -4.61 -7.43 3.08
C GLN A 141 -3.74 -6.89 4.23
N ALA A 142 -4.21 -6.94 5.47
CA ALA A 142 -3.48 -6.47 6.64
C ALA A 142 -2.15 -7.21 6.84
N LEU A 143 -2.18 -8.54 6.74
CA LEU A 143 -0.98 -9.39 6.86
C LEU A 143 0.01 -9.09 5.74
N ARG A 144 -0.46 -8.95 4.49
CA ARG A 144 0.37 -8.60 3.35
C ARG A 144 1.10 -7.28 3.55
N ILE A 145 0.36 -6.27 3.97
CA ILE A 145 0.90 -4.92 4.25
C ILE A 145 1.96 -5.00 5.36
N ALA A 146 1.70 -5.77 6.43
CA ALA A 146 2.65 -5.95 7.51
C ALA A 146 3.93 -6.65 7.04
N VAL A 147 3.81 -7.79 6.37
CA VAL A 147 4.95 -8.59 5.87
C VAL A 147 5.86 -7.79 4.95
N ASN A 148 5.27 -6.94 4.09
CA ASN A 148 6.01 -6.18 3.08
C ASN A 148 6.29 -4.74 3.45
N LYS A 149 5.91 -4.29 4.66
CA LYS A 149 6.07 -2.90 5.12
C LYS A 149 5.54 -1.86 4.11
N GLU A 150 4.41 -2.18 3.43
CA GLU A 150 3.92 -1.44 2.27
C GLU A 150 3.69 0.05 2.56
N TYR A 151 3.27 0.40 3.77
CA TYR A 151 3.04 1.81 4.14
C TYR A 151 4.32 2.59 4.39
N GLU A 152 5.34 1.95 4.95
CA GLU A 152 6.67 2.56 5.13
C GLU A 152 7.33 2.77 3.77
N GLU A 153 7.22 1.77 2.87
CA GLU A 153 7.70 1.86 1.50
C GLU A 153 6.99 2.99 0.73
N LEU A 154 5.67 3.10 0.86
CA LEU A 154 4.93 4.19 0.23
C LEU A 154 5.35 5.56 0.78
N PHE A 155 5.49 5.67 2.11
CA PHE A 155 5.93 6.89 2.75
C PHE A 155 7.30 7.33 2.22
N ASN A 156 8.30 6.46 2.28
CA ASN A 156 9.65 6.75 1.82
C ASN A 156 9.71 6.98 0.29
N GLY A 157 8.96 6.20 -0.48
CA GLY A 157 8.86 6.35 -1.93
C GLY A 157 8.32 7.70 -2.38
N LEU A 158 7.35 8.26 -1.65
CA LEU A 158 6.83 9.61 -1.95
C LEU A 158 7.89 10.70 -1.77
N PHE A 159 8.76 10.58 -0.75
CA PHE A 159 9.89 11.51 -0.57
C PHE A 159 10.98 11.30 -1.60
N SER A 160 11.28 10.04 -1.94
CA SER A 160 12.24 9.72 -3.00
C SER A 160 11.77 10.30 -4.35
N ALA A 161 10.47 10.14 -4.68
CA ALA A 161 9.87 10.74 -5.87
C ALA A 161 9.95 12.27 -5.86
N GLU A 162 9.70 12.93 -4.71
CA GLU A 162 9.81 14.38 -4.59
C GLU A 162 11.24 14.87 -4.90
N LYS A 163 12.25 14.11 -4.49
CA LYS A 163 13.67 14.49 -4.70
C LYS A 163 14.09 14.38 -6.14
N VAL A 164 13.70 13.32 -6.83
CA VAL A 164 14.15 13.04 -8.21
C VAL A 164 13.28 13.69 -9.29
N LEU A 165 12.10 14.20 -8.96
CA LEU A 165 11.26 14.87 -9.93
C LEU A 165 11.82 16.26 -10.30
N SER A 166 12.06 16.45 -11.61
CA SER A 166 12.40 17.75 -12.19
C SER A 166 11.29 18.78 -11.96
N SER A 167 11.65 20.04 -12.08
CA SER A 167 10.66 21.11 -12.18
C SER A 167 9.70 20.82 -13.35
N ASP A 168 8.41 21.02 -13.11
CA ASP A 168 7.32 20.65 -14.04
C ASP A 168 7.07 19.16 -14.26
N GLY A 169 7.83 18.28 -13.62
CA GLY A 169 7.63 16.81 -13.64
C GLY A 169 6.34 16.39 -12.93
N TYR A 170 5.86 15.19 -13.23
CA TYR A 170 4.59 14.68 -12.73
C TYR A 170 4.77 13.51 -11.78
N LEU A 171 4.11 13.56 -10.63
CA LEU A 171 3.89 12.42 -9.75
C LEU A 171 2.48 11.87 -9.98
N ALA A 172 2.38 10.60 -10.41
CA ALA A 172 1.13 9.88 -10.57
C ALA A 172 1.13 8.65 -9.66
N VAL A 173 0.11 8.50 -8.81
CA VAL A 173 0.03 7.38 -7.87
C VAL A 173 -1.33 6.70 -8.00
N VAL A 174 -1.31 5.41 -8.31
CA VAL A 174 -2.48 4.52 -8.31
C VAL A 174 -2.50 3.75 -6.99
N THR A 175 -3.61 3.83 -6.28
CA THR A 175 -3.85 3.18 -4.99
C THR A 175 -5.06 2.26 -5.10
N PHE A 176 -5.10 1.17 -4.32
CA PHE A 176 -6.19 0.17 -4.38
C PHE A 176 -7.02 0.09 -3.11
N HIS A 177 -6.60 0.74 -2.03
CA HIS A 177 -7.39 0.79 -0.80
C HIS A 177 -7.35 2.16 -0.11
N SER A 178 -8.19 2.31 0.93
CA SER A 178 -8.47 3.59 1.59
C SER A 178 -7.27 4.23 2.26
N ILE A 179 -6.40 3.43 2.87
CA ILE A 179 -5.26 3.93 3.65
C ILE A 179 -4.17 4.45 2.72
N GLU A 180 -3.80 3.71 1.65
CA GLU A 180 -2.88 4.20 0.62
C GLU A 180 -3.37 5.55 0.04
N ASP A 181 -4.63 5.62 -0.37
CA ASP A 181 -5.22 6.84 -0.92
C ASP A 181 -5.17 8.01 0.07
N ARG A 182 -5.33 7.73 1.37
CA ARG A 182 -5.23 8.73 2.45
C ARG A 182 -3.80 9.23 2.61
N ILE A 183 -2.79 8.35 2.61
CA ILE A 183 -1.37 8.71 2.71
C ILE A 183 -0.99 9.61 1.53
N VAL A 184 -1.24 9.18 0.30
CA VAL A 184 -0.95 9.94 -0.92
C VAL A 184 -1.69 11.29 -0.93
N LYS A 185 -2.97 11.30 -0.56
CA LYS A 185 -3.75 12.53 -0.45
C LYS A 185 -3.13 13.51 0.53
N ARG A 186 -2.73 13.05 1.72
CA ARG A 186 -2.13 13.89 2.75
C ARG A 186 -0.76 14.41 2.33
N PHE A 187 0.07 13.58 1.72
CA PHE A 187 1.35 14.02 1.15
C PHE A 187 1.14 15.17 0.16
N ILE A 188 0.27 14.98 -0.84
CA ILE A 188 -0.03 16.03 -1.83
C ILE A 188 -0.63 17.29 -1.14
N GLN A 189 -1.46 17.13 -0.13
CA GLN A 189 -2.01 18.25 0.63
C GLN A 189 -0.94 19.02 1.39
N ALA A 190 -0.03 18.35 2.06
CA ALA A 190 1.09 18.97 2.76
C ALA A 190 1.96 19.77 1.78
N ARG A 191 2.29 19.16 0.63
CA ARG A 191 3.16 19.75 -0.39
C ARG A 191 2.49 20.84 -1.25
N THR A 192 1.18 20.99 -1.14
CA THR A 192 0.41 22.07 -1.78
C THR A 192 0.00 23.17 -0.80
N GLY A 193 0.59 23.22 0.40
CA GLY A 193 0.29 24.24 1.43
C GLY A 193 -1.08 24.08 2.10
N LYS A 194 -1.82 22.99 1.83
CA LYS A 194 -3.20 22.82 2.32
C LYS A 194 -3.35 22.00 3.59
N LEU A 195 -2.30 21.34 4.05
CA LEU A 195 -2.35 20.56 5.30
C LEU A 195 -2.37 21.52 6.53
N TYR A 196 -1.72 22.63 6.39
CA TYR A 196 -1.60 23.68 7.39
C TYR A 196 -2.56 24.84 7.13
N SER A 197 -3.75 24.57 6.61
CA SER A 197 -4.79 25.59 6.42
C SER A 197 -5.01 26.31 7.74
N THR A 198 -4.35 27.44 7.85
CA THR A 198 -4.34 28.34 8.97
C THR A 198 -5.76 28.71 9.38
N ASN A 199 -5.97 28.80 10.67
CA ASN A 199 -7.12 29.43 11.26
C ASN A 199 -7.35 30.77 10.52
N ARG A 200 -8.55 31.00 10.02
CA ARG A 200 -8.97 32.16 9.22
C ARG A 200 -8.68 33.52 9.89
N TYR A 201 -8.29 33.49 11.16
CA TYR A 201 -8.00 34.62 12.01
C TYR A 201 -6.50 34.82 12.34
N LEU A 202 -5.61 33.98 11.79
CA LEU A 202 -4.18 34.21 11.94
C LEU A 202 -3.68 35.05 10.76
N PRO A 203 -2.74 36.01 10.99
CA PRO A 203 -2.10 36.74 9.91
C PRO A 203 -1.52 35.76 8.87
N GLU A 204 -1.56 36.13 7.59
CA GLU A 204 -0.87 35.37 6.54
C GLU A 204 0.60 35.25 6.94
N SER A 205 0.94 34.12 7.55
CA SER A 205 2.33 33.75 7.78
C SER A 205 2.96 33.49 6.41
N ASP A 206 4.21 33.83 6.26
CA ASP A 206 5.06 33.70 5.09
C ASP A 206 4.61 32.58 4.15
N VAL A 207 4.46 32.91 2.87
CA VAL A 207 4.04 31.99 1.82
C VAL A 207 4.93 30.75 1.89
N LEU A 208 4.41 29.68 2.48
CA LEU A 208 5.15 28.41 2.57
C LEU A 208 5.48 27.94 1.14
N PRO A 209 6.70 27.53 0.87
CA PRO A 209 7.08 27.03 -0.43
C PRO A 209 6.20 25.84 -0.81
N ILE A 210 5.55 25.93 -1.97
CA ILE A 210 4.64 24.90 -2.50
C ILE A 210 5.44 24.00 -3.43
N GLN A 211 5.73 22.76 -3.02
CA GLN A 211 6.53 21.82 -3.78
C GLN A 211 5.76 21.17 -4.93
N PHE A 212 4.44 21.06 -4.80
CA PHE A 212 3.57 20.48 -5.82
C PHE A 212 2.34 21.35 -6.08
N THR A 213 1.87 21.35 -7.32
CA THR A 213 0.53 21.81 -7.69
C THR A 213 -0.36 20.61 -7.99
N LYS A 214 -1.62 20.68 -7.56
CA LYS A 214 -2.59 19.60 -7.78
C LYS A 214 -3.08 19.59 -9.22
N ILE A 215 -2.92 18.49 -9.93
CA ILE A 215 -3.55 18.26 -11.23
C ILE A 215 -4.95 17.66 -11.03
N THR A 216 -5.07 16.59 -10.22
CA THR A 216 -6.37 16.01 -9.91
C THR A 216 -6.95 16.61 -8.63
N ARG A 217 -8.09 17.32 -8.75
CA ARG A 217 -8.79 17.88 -7.57
C ARG A 217 -9.33 16.79 -6.65
N LYS A 218 -9.91 15.72 -7.24
CA LYS A 218 -10.35 14.48 -6.58
C LYS A 218 -9.58 13.31 -7.18
N ALA A 219 -9.53 12.18 -6.49
CA ALA A 219 -8.99 10.97 -7.11
C ALA A 219 -9.81 10.57 -8.33
N VAL A 220 -9.13 10.25 -9.43
CA VAL A 220 -9.75 9.69 -10.63
C VAL A 220 -10.02 8.21 -10.38
N LYS A 221 -11.21 7.75 -10.70
CA LYS A 221 -11.65 6.36 -10.57
C LYS A 221 -11.75 5.73 -11.94
N PRO A 222 -11.62 4.38 -12.05
CA PRO A 222 -11.80 3.68 -13.32
C PRO A 222 -13.22 3.86 -13.87
N ALA A 223 -13.32 3.89 -15.17
CA ALA A 223 -14.62 3.91 -15.86
C ALA A 223 -15.34 2.54 -15.72
N ALA A 224 -16.65 2.53 -15.90
CA ALA A 224 -17.43 1.28 -15.86
C ALA A 224 -16.96 0.26 -16.92
N SER A 225 -16.55 0.73 -18.10
CA SER A 225 -15.97 -0.10 -19.17
C SER A 225 -14.66 -0.76 -18.73
N GLU A 226 -13.80 -0.07 -18.01
CA GLU A 226 -12.56 -0.64 -17.47
C GLU A 226 -12.86 -1.70 -16.40
N ILE A 227 -13.81 -1.43 -15.50
CA ILE A 227 -14.19 -2.39 -14.45
C ILE A 227 -14.78 -3.66 -15.04
N SER A 228 -15.52 -3.55 -16.17
CA SER A 228 -16.10 -4.71 -16.84
C SER A 228 -15.07 -5.64 -17.47
N THR A 229 -13.96 -5.09 -17.96
CA THR A 229 -12.85 -5.86 -18.55
C THR A 229 -11.80 -6.26 -17.52
N ASN A 230 -11.59 -5.43 -16.49
CA ASN A 230 -10.64 -5.65 -15.41
C ASN A 230 -11.28 -5.39 -14.04
N PHE A 231 -11.97 -6.38 -13.50
CA PHE A 231 -12.63 -6.25 -12.20
C PHE A 231 -11.66 -5.90 -11.04
N ARG A 232 -10.37 -6.21 -11.18
CA ARG A 232 -9.35 -5.85 -10.17
C ARG A 232 -9.14 -4.33 -10.07
N ALA A 233 -9.42 -3.58 -11.13
CA ALA A 233 -9.34 -2.12 -11.13
C ALA A 233 -10.46 -1.43 -10.34
N ARG A 234 -11.54 -2.12 -9.93
CA ARG A 234 -12.73 -1.50 -9.28
C ARG A 234 -12.43 -0.59 -8.10
N SER A 235 -11.34 -0.83 -7.37
CA SER A 235 -10.93 -0.05 -6.19
C SER A 235 -9.84 0.96 -6.49
N ALA A 236 -9.33 0.99 -7.72
CA ALA A 236 -8.23 1.87 -8.11
C ALA A 236 -8.61 3.35 -7.98
N LYS A 237 -7.64 4.14 -7.55
CA LYS A 237 -7.75 5.60 -7.45
C LYS A 237 -6.45 6.22 -7.88
N LEU A 238 -6.48 7.04 -8.91
CA LEU A 238 -5.33 7.78 -9.41
C LEU A 238 -5.31 9.20 -8.83
N ARG A 239 -4.17 9.62 -8.32
CA ARG A 239 -3.87 11.00 -7.96
C ARG A 239 -2.66 11.49 -8.72
N ILE A 240 -2.74 12.74 -9.23
CA ILE A 240 -1.67 13.36 -9.98
C ILE A 240 -1.36 14.74 -9.37
N ALA A 241 -0.07 15.00 -9.20
CA ALA A 241 0.45 16.30 -8.81
C ALA A 241 1.66 16.66 -9.70
N LYS A 242 1.87 17.95 -9.93
CA LYS A 242 2.96 18.48 -10.76
C LYS A 242 3.99 19.14 -9.84
N ARG A 243 5.25 18.82 -10.01
CA ARG A 243 6.37 19.39 -9.27
C ARG A 243 6.53 20.87 -9.63
N THR A 244 6.86 21.69 -8.65
CA THR A 244 7.23 23.10 -8.84
C THR A 244 8.75 23.26 -8.85
N ASN A 245 9.25 24.48 -8.99
CA ASN A 245 10.67 24.80 -8.93
C ASN A 245 11.22 24.94 -7.49
N PHE A 246 10.38 24.80 -6.47
CA PHE A 246 10.85 24.87 -5.09
C PHE A 246 11.61 23.60 -4.71
N LYS A 247 12.62 23.72 -3.84
CA LYS A 247 13.36 22.59 -3.27
C LYS A 247 12.40 21.63 -2.54
N PRO A 248 12.78 20.34 -2.36
CA PRO A 248 12.02 19.40 -1.55
C PRO A 248 11.67 20.02 -0.19
N GLY A 249 10.47 19.74 0.29
CA GLY A 249 9.97 20.31 1.54
C GLY A 249 10.65 19.68 2.77
N LYS A 250 10.35 20.23 3.95
CA LYS A 250 10.76 19.61 5.23
C LYS A 250 10.21 18.20 5.33
N ASN A 251 10.95 17.33 6.01
CA ASN A 251 10.48 15.97 6.28
C ASN A 251 9.15 16.02 7.05
N LEU A 252 8.19 15.27 6.57
CA LEU A 252 6.94 14.98 7.28
C LEU A 252 7.14 13.71 8.11
N THR A 253 6.33 13.56 9.13
CA THR A 253 6.29 12.35 9.97
C THR A 253 5.21 11.39 9.47
N PHE A 254 5.21 10.17 9.98
CA PHE A 254 4.12 9.22 9.77
C PHE A 254 2.77 9.79 10.23
N ASP A 255 2.74 10.50 11.35
CA ASP A 255 1.52 11.14 11.87
C ASP A 255 0.99 12.22 10.94
N ASP A 256 1.87 13.04 10.35
CA ASP A 256 1.48 14.06 9.37
C ASP A 256 0.72 13.47 8.19
N LEU A 257 1.14 12.30 7.73
CA LEU A 257 0.50 11.58 6.63
C LEU A 257 -0.57 10.59 7.08
N SER A 258 -0.79 10.43 8.39
CA SER A 258 -1.66 9.40 8.99
C SER A 258 -1.30 7.98 8.54
N VAL A 259 -0.01 7.71 8.47
CA VAL A 259 0.51 6.36 8.25
C VAL A 259 0.29 5.55 9.52
N PRO A 260 -0.44 4.44 9.46
CA PRO A 260 -0.59 3.59 10.64
C PRO A 260 0.74 2.95 11.02
N ILE A 261 1.05 2.94 12.30
CA ILE A 261 2.23 2.28 12.87
C ILE A 261 1.75 1.16 13.78
N VAL A 262 2.39 0.02 13.68
CA VAL A 262 2.26 -1.10 14.61
C VAL A 262 3.63 -1.38 15.18
N GLU A 263 3.69 -1.63 16.51
CA GLU A 263 4.94 -1.99 17.18
C GLU A 263 5.64 -3.13 16.41
N GLU A 264 6.96 -3.14 16.38
CA GLU A 264 7.75 -4.17 15.69
C GLU A 264 7.43 -5.58 16.24
N TYR A 265 7.42 -6.56 15.35
CA TYR A 265 7.08 -7.96 15.61
C TYR A 265 8.16 -8.91 15.06
#